data_a8332cc787b95d4412c8129565310c9c
#
_entry.id   a8332cc787b95d4412c8129565310c9c
#
_cell.length_a   1.000
_cell.length_b   1.000
_cell.length_c   1.000
_cell.angle_alpha   90.00
_cell.angle_beta   90.00
_cell.angle_gamma   90.00
#
_symmetry.space_group_name_H-M   'P 1'
#
loop_
_entity.id
_entity.type
_entity.pdbx_description
1 polymer ?
#
loop_
_entity_poly.entity_id
_entity_poly.type
_entity_poly.pdbx_seq_one_letter_code
_entity_poly.pdbx_strand_id
1 'polypeptide(L)'
;MAHFDLSLYETVAQRLVRWWETFPNGRIITSIHHYDGSTIIMRAEGFNNDDRLIATGYAEEVFGNSPVNKTSFLENCETSAIGRMCSNSPIGHTGERASSIEMEKVNRINSAPAKPDSHGSATPKQIGFLKSLARGKGWDDVQLLEYIHRLLQVNDVIVETLTAGQCSAVIDGLKK
;
A
#
# COMPACT_ATOMS: atom_id res chain seq x y z
N MET A 1 -13.10 -12.99 -8.52
CA MET A 1 -11.78 -12.48 -8.04
C MET A 1 -10.81 -13.64 -8.15
N ALA A 2 -9.68 -13.46 -8.83
CA ALA A 2 -8.66 -14.50 -8.89
C ALA A 2 -8.04 -14.61 -7.49
N HIS A 3 -8.23 -15.73 -6.83
CA HIS A 3 -7.56 -16.07 -5.59
C HIS A 3 -6.21 -16.67 -5.98
N PHE A 4 -5.11 -15.96 -5.70
CA PHE A 4 -3.78 -16.49 -5.95
C PHE A 4 -3.47 -17.58 -4.90
N ASP A 5 -3.05 -18.74 -5.39
CA ASP A 5 -2.57 -19.82 -4.54
C ASP A 5 -1.13 -19.48 -4.07
N LEU A 6 -1.02 -19.06 -2.82
CA LEU A 6 0.26 -18.67 -2.21
C LEU A 6 1.24 -19.83 -2.09
N SER A 7 0.78 -21.10 -2.16
CA SER A 7 1.64 -22.26 -2.11
C SER A 7 2.56 -22.39 -3.35
N LEU A 8 2.20 -21.73 -4.45
CA LEU A 8 3.00 -21.65 -5.67
C LEU A 8 4.15 -20.64 -5.59
N TYR A 9 4.17 -19.84 -4.53
CA TYR A 9 5.13 -18.74 -4.36
C TYR A 9 6.11 -19.04 -3.24
N GLU A 10 7.38 -18.99 -3.56
CA GLU A 10 8.46 -19.17 -2.61
C GLU A 10 8.54 -18.01 -1.62
N THR A 11 8.77 -18.33 -0.34
CA THR A 11 9.01 -17.31 0.68
C THR A 11 10.40 -16.69 0.55
N VAL A 12 10.60 -15.48 1.06
CA VAL A 12 11.94 -14.86 1.11
C VAL A 12 12.88 -15.68 2.00
N ALA A 13 12.38 -16.29 3.07
CA ALA A 13 13.17 -17.17 3.95
C ALA A 13 13.73 -18.38 3.19
N GLN A 14 12.93 -19.03 2.33
CA GLN A 14 13.39 -20.14 1.49
C GLN A 14 14.46 -19.69 0.49
N ARG A 15 14.30 -18.49 -0.11
CA ARG A 15 15.32 -17.91 -1.00
C ARG A 15 16.63 -17.63 -0.26
N LEU A 16 16.55 -17.12 0.97
CA LEU A 16 17.73 -16.89 1.81
C LEU A 16 18.47 -18.18 2.18
N VAL A 17 17.74 -19.27 2.48
CA VAL A 17 18.37 -20.58 2.71
C VAL A 17 19.20 -20.97 1.49
N ARG A 18 18.62 -20.95 0.28
CA ARG A 18 19.34 -21.28 -0.97
C ARG A 18 20.50 -20.31 -1.25
N TRP A 19 20.34 -19.04 -0.89
CA TRP A 19 21.42 -18.06 -1.02
C TRP A 19 22.64 -18.48 -0.21
N TRP A 20 22.46 -18.78 1.08
CA TRP A 20 23.56 -19.16 1.98
C TRP A 20 24.11 -20.54 1.70
N GLU A 21 23.33 -21.46 1.15
CA GLU A 21 23.82 -22.75 0.64
C GLU A 21 24.73 -22.56 -0.59
N THR A 22 24.39 -21.64 -1.47
CA THR A 22 25.15 -21.37 -2.71
C THR A 22 26.37 -20.48 -2.47
N PHE A 23 26.20 -19.48 -1.61
CA PHE A 23 27.22 -18.48 -1.30
C PHE A 23 27.51 -18.40 0.20
N PRO A 24 28.14 -19.45 0.81
CA PRO A 24 28.37 -19.49 2.26
C PRO A 24 29.30 -18.38 2.78
N ASN A 25 30.18 -17.85 1.93
CA ASN A 25 31.06 -16.69 2.23
C ASN A 25 30.59 -15.41 1.52
N GLY A 26 29.41 -15.43 0.92
CA GLY A 26 28.83 -14.25 0.31
C GLY A 26 28.29 -13.28 1.35
N ARG A 27 27.73 -12.17 0.89
CA ARG A 27 27.08 -11.19 1.76
C ARG A 27 25.89 -10.54 1.08
N ILE A 28 24.95 -10.08 1.88
CA ILE A 28 23.83 -9.26 1.43
C ILE A 28 23.94 -7.92 2.16
N ILE A 29 23.84 -6.84 1.41
CA ILE A 29 23.83 -5.48 1.94
C ILE A 29 22.50 -4.85 1.57
N THR A 30 21.83 -4.23 2.53
CA THR A 30 20.65 -3.41 2.32
C THR A 30 20.95 -1.95 2.59
N SER A 31 20.30 -1.07 1.86
CA SER A 31 20.41 0.37 2.05
C SER A 31 19.10 1.08 1.71
N ILE A 32 18.83 2.18 2.38
CA ILE A 32 17.74 3.07 2.00
C ILE A 32 18.17 3.83 0.76
N HIS A 33 17.46 3.62 -0.35
CA HIS A 33 17.67 4.32 -1.61
C HIS A 33 16.92 5.66 -1.65
N HIS A 34 15.73 5.70 -1.05
CA HIS A 34 14.91 6.90 -0.91
C HIS A 34 14.04 6.82 0.34
N TYR A 35 13.82 7.97 0.98
CA TYR A 35 12.85 8.12 2.07
C TYR A 35 12.38 9.57 2.15
N ASP A 36 11.07 9.80 2.11
CA ASP A 36 10.43 11.12 2.17
C ASP A 36 9.55 11.33 3.41
N GLY A 37 9.61 10.42 4.39
CA GLY A 37 8.78 10.44 5.59
C GLY A 37 7.50 9.60 5.46
N SER A 38 7.07 9.26 4.25
CA SER A 38 5.89 8.44 3.98
C SER A 38 6.18 7.24 3.09
N THR A 39 7.11 7.38 2.16
CA THR A 39 7.51 6.35 1.21
C THR A 39 8.97 5.99 1.43
N ILE A 40 9.26 4.70 1.46
CA ILE A 40 10.62 4.18 1.53
C ILE A 40 10.89 3.29 0.33
N ILE A 41 12.07 3.46 -0.27
CA ILE A 41 12.63 2.55 -1.27
C ILE A 41 13.91 1.95 -0.69
N MET A 42 13.92 0.62 -0.57
CA MET A 42 15.08 -0.13 -0.15
C MET A 42 15.78 -0.77 -1.35
N ARG A 43 17.10 -0.79 -1.31
CA ARG A 43 17.96 -1.53 -2.23
C ARG A 43 18.63 -2.66 -1.47
N ALA A 44 18.61 -3.86 -2.06
CA ALA A 44 19.41 -5.01 -1.61
C ALA A 44 20.45 -5.34 -2.69
N GLU A 45 21.67 -5.65 -2.24
CA GLU A 45 22.81 -6.05 -3.07
C GLU A 45 23.33 -7.41 -2.59
N GLY A 46 23.46 -8.34 -3.49
CA GLY A 46 23.99 -9.68 -3.22
C GLY A 46 25.36 -9.89 -3.82
N PHE A 47 26.31 -10.28 -2.99
CA PHE A 47 27.70 -10.55 -3.36
C PHE A 47 28.00 -12.04 -3.21
N ASN A 48 28.69 -12.61 -4.19
CA ASN A 48 29.11 -14.02 -4.15
C ASN A 48 30.32 -14.24 -3.22
N ASN A 49 30.84 -15.47 -3.21
CA ASN A 49 31.98 -15.84 -2.38
C ASN A 49 33.29 -15.08 -2.70
N ASP A 50 33.38 -14.51 -3.90
CA ASP A 50 34.54 -13.72 -4.39
C ASP A 50 34.33 -12.22 -4.19
N ASP A 51 33.36 -11.83 -3.37
CA ASP A 51 32.96 -10.43 -3.11
C ASP A 51 32.54 -9.64 -4.37
N ARG A 52 32.06 -10.34 -5.41
CA ARG A 52 31.51 -9.71 -6.63
C ARG A 52 30.03 -9.48 -6.44
N LEU A 53 29.57 -8.27 -6.76
CA LEU A 53 28.15 -7.95 -6.87
C LEU A 53 27.53 -8.76 -8.03
N ILE A 54 26.57 -9.62 -7.73
CA ILE A 54 25.93 -10.52 -8.69
C ILE A 54 24.44 -10.27 -8.87
N ALA A 55 23.80 -9.58 -7.94
CA ALA A 55 22.40 -9.24 -8.04
C ALA A 55 22.05 -7.99 -7.23
N THR A 56 21.00 -7.29 -7.68
CA THR A 56 20.34 -6.20 -6.94
C THR A 56 18.84 -6.42 -6.94
N GLY A 57 18.17 -5.92 -5.89
CA GLY A 57 16.72 -5.88 -5.78
C GLY A 57 16.27 -4.55 -5.18
N TYR A 58 15.14 -4.03 -5.64
CA TYR A 58 14.50 -2.85 -5.09
C TYR A 58 13.09 -3.18 -4.63
N ALA A 59 12.66 -2.55 -3.57
CA ALA A 59 11.27 -2.57 -3.12
C ALA A 59 10.86 -1.18 -2.66
N GLU A 60 9.56 -0.91 -2.77
CA GLU A 60 8.94 0.31 -2.29
C GLU A 60 7.81 -0.04 -1.32
N GLU A 61 7.72 0.70 -0.23
CA GLU A 61 6.60 0.65 0.71
C GLU A 61 6.14 2.05 1.08
N VAL A 62 4.84 2.17 1.38
CA VAL A 62 4.23 3.40 1.84
C VAL A 62 3.72 3.21 3.25
N PHE A 63 4.09 4.12 4.16
CA PHE A 63 3.65 4.09 5.56
C PHE A 63 2.11 4.05 5.65
N GLY A 64 1.60 3.16 6.49
CA GLY A 64 0.17 3.05 6.75
C GLY A 64 -0.67 2.38 5.65
N ASN A 65 -0.08 2.02 4.50
CA ASN A 65 -0.80 1.40 3.37
C ASN A 65 -1.28 -0.04 3.65
N SER A 66 -0.78 -0.66 4.71
CA SER A 66 -1.22 -1.97 5.21
C SER A 66 -1.07 -2.03 6.73
N PRO A 67 -1.70 -3.01 7.44
CA PRO A 67 -1.47 -3.19 8.87
C PRO A 67 0.00 -3.36 9.23
N VAL A 68 0.77 -4.11 8.45
CA VAL A 68 2.22 -4.30 8.65
C VAL A 68 2.96 -2.98 8.44
N ASN A 69 2.59 -2.19 7.42
CA ASN A 69 3.24 -0.92 7.12
C ASN A 69 2.90 0.21 8.11
N LYS A 70 2.02 -0.03 9.08
CA LYS A 70 1.78 0.91 10.19
C LYS A 70 2.82 0.79 11.30
N THR A 71 3.45 -0.38 11.44
CA THR A 71 4.38 -0.69 12.53
C THR A 71 5.76 -1.10 12.05
N SER A 72 5.87 -1.71 10.89
CA SER A 72 7.09 -2.38 10.40
C SER A 72 7.29 -2.18 8.90
N PHE A 73 7.07 -0.94 8.40
CA PHE A 73 7.13 -0.71 6.96
C PHE A 73 8.58 -0.74 6.42
N LEU A 74 9.57 -0.37 7.23
CA LEU A 74 10.98 -0.47 6.89
C LEU A 74 11.39 -1.94 6.72
N GLU A 75 11.13 -2.76 7.71
CA GLU A 75 11.49 -4.20 7.73
C GLU A 75 10.75 -4.95 6.61
N ASN A 76 9.50 -4.57 6.35
CA ASN A 76 8.72 -5.13 5.25
C ASN A 76 9.31 -4.77 3.87
N CYS A 77 9.76 -3.52 3.71
CA CYS A 77 10.42 -3.06 2.51
C CYS A 77 11.77 -3.78 2.30
N GLU A 78 12.58 -3.89 3.35
CA GLU A 78 13.85 -4.60 3.33
C GLU A 78 13.69 -6.06 2.91
N THR A 79 12.76 -6.77 3.56
CA THR A 79 12.46 -8.18 3.23
C THR A 79 12.09 -8.33 1.76
N SER A 80 11.26 -7.43 1.24
CA SER A 80 10.87 -7.43 -0.17
C SER A 80 12.04 -7.17 -1.11
N ALA A 81 12.93 -6.23 -0.76
CA ALA A 81 14.13 -5.93 -1.55
C ALA A 81 15.08 -7.13 -1.61
N ILE A 82 15.30 -7.81 -0.46
CA ILE A 82 16.09 -9.03 -0.37
C ILE A 82 15.47 -10.14 -1.23
N GLY A 83 14.17 -10.37 -1.14
CA GLY A 83 13.48 -11.38 -1.94
C GLY A 83 13.63 -11.16 -3.44
N ARG A 84 13.58 -9.91 -3.89
CA ARG A 84 13.84 -9.51 -5.28
C ARG A 84 15.30 -9.72 -5.70
N MET A 85 16.23 -9.34 -4.84
CA MET A 85 17.67 -9.54 -5.09
C MET A 85 17.97 -11.04 -5.26
N CYS A 86 17.48 -11.90 -4.36
CA CYS A 86 17.63 -13.35 -4.49
C CYS A 86 17.07 -13.87 -5.82
N SER A 87 15.85 -13.44 -6.19
CA SER A 87 15.22 -13.84 -7.46
C SER A 87 15.97 -13.39 -8.70
N ASN A 88 16.69 -12.26 -8.64
CA ASN A 88 17.50 -11.72 -9.74
C ASN A 88 18.89 -12.35 -9.83
N SER A 89 19.31 -13.11 -8.82
CA SER A 89 20.62 -13.75 -8.74
C SER A 89 20.65 -15.10 -9.48
N PRO A 90 21.83 -15.73 -9.65
CA PRO A 90 21.94 -17.07 -10.22
C PRO A 90 21.18 -18.17 -9.51
N ILE A 91 20.84 -18.01 -8.21
CA ILE A 91 19.98 -19.00 -7.52
C ILE A 91 18.54 -18.96 -8.05
N GLY A 92 18.13 -17.84 -8.68
CA GLY A 92 16.80 -17.69 -9.26
C GLY A 92 15.66 -17.82 -8.24
N HIS A 93 14.55 -18.33 -8.72
CA HIS A 93 13.35 -18.62 -7.92
C HIS A 93 12.75 -19.98 -8.33
N THR A 94 12.12 -20.66 -7.40
CA THR A 94 11.31 -21.85 -7.68
C THR A 94 9.86 -21.42 -7.83
N GLY A 95 9.20 -21.84 -8.92
CA GLY A 95 7.83 -21.39 -9.21
C GLY A 95 7.78 -19.98 -9.80
N GLU A 96 6.88 -19.13 -9.29
CA GLU A 96 6.69 -17.79 -9.78
C GLU A 96 7.77 -16.82 -9.29
N ARG A 97 8.12 -15.81 -10.13
CA ARG A 97 9.16 -14.84 -9.82
C ARG A 97 8.84 -13.98 -8.59
N ALA A 98 7.59 -13.60 -8.40
CA ALA A 98 7.15 -12.90 -7.22
C ALA A 98 7.33 -13.77 -5.97
N SER A 99 7.61 -13.18 -4.81
CA SER A 99 7.59 -13.90 -3.54
C SER A 99 6.16 -13.98 -2.99
N SER A 100 5.92 -14.90 -2.06
CA SER A 100 4.62 -15.00 -1.37
C SER A 100 4.23 -13.67 -0.71
N ILE A 101 5.19 -12.91 -0.17
CA ILE A 101 4.98 -11.60 0.44
C ILE A 101 4.48 -10.58 -0.60
N GLU A 102 5.06 -10.58 -1.81
CA GLU A 102 4.61 -9.70 -2.90
C GLU A 102 3.19 -10.04 -3.34
N MET A 103 2.85 -11.33 -3.42
CA MET A 103 1.50 -11.78 -3.78
C MET A 103 0.47 -11.50 -2.69
N GLU A 104 0.86 -11.58 -1.42
CA GLU A 104 -0.01 -11.12 -0.32
C GLU A 104 -0.32 -9.62 -0.43
N LYS A 105 0.63 -8.80 -0.84
CA LYS A 105 0.39 -7.37 -1.09
C LYS A 105 -0.66 -7.17 -2.18
N VAL A 106 -0.53 -7.88 -3.30
CA VAL A 106 -1.49 -7.84 -4.41
C VAL A 106 -2.87 -8.30 -3.94
N ASN A 107 -2.96 -9.39 -3.18
CA ASN A 107 -4.22 -9.88 -2.61
C ASN A 107 -4.86 -8.85 -1.67
N ARG A 108 -4.07 -8.18 -0.83
CA ARG A 108 -4.57 -7.13 0.07
C ARG A 108 -5.08 -5.91 -0.71
N ILE A 109 -4.36 -5.47 -1.75
CA ILE A 109 -4.79 -4.36 -2.60
C ILE A 109 -6.12 -4.71 -3.30
N ASN A 110 -6.21 -5.93 -3.82
CA ASN A 110 -7.42 -6.41 -4.50
C ASN A 110 -8.60 -6.69 -3.54
N SER A 111 -8.32 -6.97 -2.27
CA SER A 111 -9.31 -7.25 -1.22
C SER A 111 -9.70 -6.00 -0.42
N ALA A 112 -8.87 -4.96 -0.44
CA ALA A 112 -9.23 -3.69 0.16
C ALA A 112 -10.44 -3.11 -0.61
N PRO A 113 -11.49 -2.63 0.10
CA PRO A 113 -12.50 -1.86 -0.58
C PRO A 113 -11.79 -0.72 -1.32
N ALA A 114 -12.04 -0.62 -2.62
CA ALA A 114 -11.47 0.42 -3.46
C ALA A 114 -11.55 1.75 -2.70
N LYS A 115 -10.41 2.43 -2.49
CA LYS A 115 -10.46 3.83 -2.06
C LYS A 115 -11.37 4.50 -3.07
N PRO A 116 -12.47 5.14 -2.64
CA PRO A 116 -13.34 5.80 -3.58
C PRO A 116 -12.45 6.76 -4.38
N ASP A 117 -12.47 6.63 -5.70
CA ASP A 117 -11.84 7.59 -6.58
C ASP A 117 -12.25 8.98 -6.11
N SER A 118 -11.27 9.81 -5.76
CA SER A 118 -11.54 11.19 -5.30
C SER A 118 -12.35 11.99 -6.34
N HIS A 119 -12.39 11.51 -7.56
CA HIS A 119 -13.14 12.05 -8.70
C HIS A 119 -14.44 11.31 -9.01
N GLY A 120 -14.68 10.10 -8.46
CA GLY A 120 -15.94 9.37 -8.62
C GLY A 120 -17.04 9.94 -7.71
N SER A 121 -18.32 9.71 -8.05
CA SER A 121 -19.47 10.11 -7.23
C SER A 121 -19.42 9.48 -5.84
N ALA A 122 -19.87 10.20 -4.82
CA ALA A 122 -19.98 9.67 -3.46
C ALA A 122 -20.93 8.46 -3.44
N THR A 123 -20.55 7.43 -2.69
CA THR A 123 -21.38 6.25 -2.54
C THR A 123 -22.64 6.54 -1.72
N PRO A 124 -23.74 5.80 -1.91
CA PRO A 124 -24.94 5.95 -1.09
C PRO A 124 -24.69 5.83 0.43
N LYS A 125 -23.69 5.01 0.81
CA LYS A 125 -23.26 4.87 2.22
C LYS A 125 -22.58 6.13 2.75
N GLN A 126 -21.72 6.77 1.95
CA GLN A 126 -21.08 8.04 2.32
C GLN A 126 -22.10 9.16 2.45
N ILE A 127 -23.03 9.28 1.51
CA ILE A 127 -24.13 10.25 1.55
C ILE A 127 -25.03 10.02 2.76
N GLY A 128 -25.40 8.76 3.01
CA GLY A 128 -26.21 8.40 4.19
C GLY A 128 -25.52 8.76 5.51
N PHE A 129 -24.22 8.50 5.62
CA PHE A 129 -23.43 8.84 6.80
C PHE A 129 -23.31 10.37 6.98
N LEU A 130 -23.07 11.11 5.88
CA LEU A 130 -23.03 12.57 5.89
C LEU A 130 -24.34 13.17 6.39
N LYS A 131 -25.49 12.72 5.87
CA LYS A 131 -26.81 13.16 6.31
C LYS A 131 -27.08 12.80 7.78
N SER A 132 -26.61 11.63 8.25
CA SER A 132 -26.72 11.22 9.64
C SER A 132 -25.94 12.14 10.59
N LEU A 133 -24.72 12.54 10.20
CA LEU A 133 -23.91 13.49 10.98
C LEU A 133 -24.56 14.87 11.08
N ALA A 134 -25.12 15.38 9.96
CA ALA A 134 -25.84 16.66 9.95
C ALA A 134 -27.05 16.63 10.88
N ARG A 135 -27.86 15.57 10.81
CA ARG A 135 -29.01 15.36 11.73
C ARG A 135 -28.58 15.27 13.19
N GLY A 136 -27.42 14.63 13.48
CA GLY A 136 -26.85 14.58 14.83
C GLY A 136 -26.47 15.96 15.38
N LYS A 137 -26.23 16.96 14.51
CA LYS A 137 -26.02 18.37 14.88
C LYS A 137 -27.33 19.19 14.89
N GLY A 138 -28.46 18.57 14.59
CA GLY A 138 -29.75 19.24 14.50
C GLY A 138 -29.94 20.03 13.19
N TRP A 139 -29.16 19.75 12.16
CA TRP A 139 -29.23 20.45 10.87
C TRP A 139 -30.23 19.77 9.95
N ASP A 140 -30.98 20.62 9.22
CA ASP A 140 -31.81 20.18 8.10
C ASP A 140 -31.00 20.09 6.79
N ASP A 141 -31.64 19.64 5.70
CA ASP A 141 -30.98 19.48 4.42
C ASP A 141 -30.54 20.81 3.80
N VAL A 142 -31.20 21.94 4.15
CA VAL A 142 -30.84 23.28 3.68
C VAL A 142 -29.56 23.76 4.36
N GLN A 143 -29.50 23.62 5.68
CA GLN A 143 -28.33 23.99 6.47
C GLN A 143 -27.09 23.15 6.10
N LEU A 144 -27.31 21.87 5.81
CA LEU A 144 -26.23 20.99 5.32
C LEU A 144 -25.74 21.48 3.97
N LEU A 145 -26.62 21.86 3.04
CA LEU A 145 -26.26 22.33 1.72
C LEU A 145 -25.50 23.67 1.78
N GLU A 146 -25.93 24.59 2.62
CA GLU A 146 -25.22 25.86 2.85
C GLU A 146 -23.82 25.64 3.41
N TYR A 147 -23.67 24.69 4.34
CA TYR A 147 -22.39 24.30 4.88
C TYR A 147 -21.45 23.74 3.80
N ILE A 148 -21.98 22.85 2.93
CA ILE A 148 -21.25 22.25 1.80
C ILE A 148 -20.75 23.36 0.85
N HIS A 149 -21.64 24.28 0.44
CA HIS A 149 -21.30 25.38 -0.46
C HIS A 149 -20.19 26.26 0.11
N ARG A 150 -20.29 26.57 1.40
CA ARG A 150 -19.29 27.40 2.12
C ARG A 150 -17.94 26.67 2.24
N LEU A 151 -17.95 25.38 2.60
CA LEU A 151 -16.73 24.60 2.84
C LEU A 151 -15.98 24.31 1.53
N LEU A 152 -16.71 23.96 0.48
CA LEU A 152 -16.14 23.58 -0.81
C LEU A 152 -15.96 24.77 -1.76
N GLN A 153 -16.45 25.97 -1.40
CA GLN A 153 -16.46 27.17 -2.22
C GLN A 153 -17.11 26.96 -3.61
N VAL A 154 -18.21 26.21 -3.65
CA VAL A 154 -18.99 25.88 -4.84
C VAL A 154 -20.45 26.18 -4.61
N ASN A 155 -21.19 26.61 -5.66
CA ASN A 155 -22.61 26.98 -5.53
C ASN A 155 -23.58 26.03 -6.26
N ASP A 156 -23.04 25.12 -7.10
CA ASP A 156 -23.86 24.30 -8.02
C ASP A 156 -23.90 22.82 -7.64
N VAL A 157 -23.48 22.46 -6.42
CA VAL A 157 -23.38 21.07 -5.95
C VAL A 157 -24.50 20.77 -4.98
N ILE A 158 -25.22 19.67 -5.21
CA ILE A 158 -26.15 19.08 -4.25
C ILE A 158 -25.52 17.86 -3.57
N VAL A 159 -26.06 17.44 -2.44
CA VAL A 159 -25.52 16.33 -1.62
C VAL A 159 -25.34 15.05 -2.43
N GLU A 160 -26.26 14.76 -3.36
CA GLU A 160 -26.28 13.56 -4.19
C GLU A 160 -25.25 13.56 -5.33
N THR A 161 -24.75 14.74 -5.71
CA THR A 161 -23.77 14.89 -6.80
C THR A 161 -22.34 15.11 -6.28
N LEU A 162 -22.15 15.10 -4.97
CA LEU A 162 -20.81 15.18 -4.39
C LEU A 162 -19.91 14.07 -4.92
N THR A 163 -18.66 14.41 -5.23
CA THR A 163 -17.62 13.40 -5.42
C THR A 163 -17.26 12.74 -4.09
N ALA A 164 -16.67 11.56 -4.14
CA ALA A 164 -16.22 10.84 -2.94
C ALA A 164 -15.24 11.68 -2.10
N GLY A 165 -14.34 12.43 -2.76
CA GLY A 165 -13.40 13.34 -2.11
C GLY A 165 -14.09 14.52 -1.44
N GLN A 166 -15.05 15.17 -2.12
CA GLN A 166 -15.85 16.25 -1.56
C GLN A 166 -16.67 15.79 -0.36
N CYS A 167 -17.33 14.63 -0.47
CA CYS A 167 -18.11 14.04 0.62
C CYS A 167 -17.22 13.75 1.85
N SER A 168 -16.03 13.20 1.65
CA SER A 168 -15.07 12.96 2.73
C SER A 168 -14.63 14.26 3.40
N ALA A 169 -14.31 15.31 2.64
CA ALA A 169 -13.93 16.61 3.18
C ALA A 169 -15.06 17.23 4.05
N VAL A 170 -16.32 17.11 3.60
CA VAL A 170 -17.47 17.59 4.36
C VAL A 170 -17.68 16.77 5.62
N ILE A 171 -17.57 15.45 5.58
CA ILE A 171 -17.65 14.57 6.75
C ILE A 171 -16.57 14.94 7.78
N ASP A 172 -15.35 15.18 7.36
CA ASP A 172 -14.25 15.53 8.26
C ASP A 172 -14.44 16.94 8.87
N GLY A 173 -15.01 17.86 8.10
CA GLY A 173 -15.42 19.17 8.61
C GLY A 173 -16.53 19.11 9.66
N LEU A 174 -17.49 18.18 9.49
CA LEU A 174 -18.60 17.99 10.46
C LEU A 174 -18.17 17.30 11.75
N LYS A 175 -17.07 16.57 11.77
CA LYS A 175 -16.56 15.89 12.98
C LYS A 175 -15.77 16.82 13.91
N LYS A 176 -15.37 17.98 13.43
CA LYS A 176 -14.72 19.04 14.22
C LYS A 176 -15.76 19.88 14.94
#